data_2b2ea29be204dcb2ebdfcca5d29cc725
#
_entry.id   2b2ea29be204dcb2ebdfcca5d29cc725
#
_cell.length_a   1.000
_cell.length_b   1.000
_cell.length_c   1.000
_cell.angle_alpha   90.00
_cell.angle_beta   90.00
_cell.angle_gamma   90.00
#
_symmetry.space_group_name_H-M   'P 1'
#
loop_
_entity.id
_entity.type
_entity.pdbx_description
1 polymer ?
#
loop_
_entity_poly.entity_id
_entity_poly.type
_entity_poly.pdbx_seq_one_letter_code
_entity_poly.pdbx_strand_id
1 'polypeptide(L)'
;MPCPHYDIKIVQRSKRQSAVAAAAYQSGDRLFSEYDQRQKSYSEKQGIVHTEILLPENAPPGYADRNTLWNAVEAVESQWNSQLARRFIMALPRELSREEQIRLMREYCQAQFVSKGMIADFAIHDKGDGNPHAHILLTLRPMDEHGHWLPKCRKEYVLDEHGQRIKMKNGEWKSRRVNTVDWNEQKYGEIWRHEWEVIQNRYLEAAGRQERVDLRSFERQNNPHAPQVHLGPSASAMERRGIQTNLGNLNRDIVSANRLFDSIRRVIRDLKNWLADLSEKIGEQTAQKPEEQNLAEVLSAYMTLRHDGRSDWSRAGQTKAQVNDLKKMSAAIIFLQSHDITTVQKLGAHLDEARATANSLRNQIRSNDRRGSTIDAIIEAAAVVRELKPLHDQYMKIGWKSKKEKFAGEHADELQRFNRAFRLLKKYEVTLPLDVKPLRTEQVALKKSSADLTAQLEAVQASLDELKQVRWCVRQVLPDALPTIIDGKKSVLEQIEANQRKAQQ
;
A
#
# COMPACT_ATOMS: atom_id res chain seq x y z
N MET A 1 -7.05 21.95 -8.86
CA MET A 1 -6.80 21.89 -7.42
C MET A 1 -5.34 22.24 -7.18
N PRO A 2 -5.02 23.24 -6.35
CA PRO A 2 -3.65 23.62 -6.06
C PRO A 2 -2.85 22.44 -5.52
N CYS A 3 -1.57 22.34 -5.90
CA CYS A 3 -0.70 21.26 -5.46
C CYS A 3 -0.16 21.56 -4.05
N PRO A 4 -0.32 20.69 -3.04
CA PRO A 4 0.11 20.94 -1.67
C PRO A 4 1.61 20.69 -1.45
N HIS A 5 2.46 20.93 -2.43
CA HIS A 5 3.90 20.71 -2.27
C HIS A 5 4.56 21.83 -1.44
N TYR A 6 5.22 21.43 -0.37
CA TYR A 6 5.96 22.32 0.52
C TYR A 6 7.14 21.55 1.14
N ASP A 7 8.36 21.86 0.70
CA ASP A 7 9.60 21.16 1.10
C ASP A 7 10.61 22.16 1.68
N ILE A 8 11.19 21.84 2.84
CA ILE A 8 12.22 22.62 3.51
C ILE A 8 13.49 21.79 3.62
N LYS A 9 14.60 22.33 3.12
CA LYS A 9 15.92 21.69 3.20
C LYS A 9 16.98 22.67 3.65
N ILE A 10 18.06 22.14 4.23
CA ILE A 10 19.25 22.90 4.57
C ILE A 10 20.31 22.65 3.51
N VAL A 11 20.86 23.73 2.96
CA VAL A 11 22.09 23.71 2.15
C VAL A 11 23.26 23.61 3.11
N GLN A 12 24.03 22.55 3.04
CA GLN A 12 25.07 22.23 4.03
C GLN A 12 26.40 21.89 3.36
N ARG A 13 27.50 22.50 3.86
CA ARG A 13 28.86 22.30 3.31
C ARG A 13 29.33 20.85 3.42
N SER A 14 29.08 20.17 4.53
CA SER A 14 29.47 18.75 4.70
C SER A 14 28.79 17.80 3.69
N LYS A 15 27.70 18.24 3.08
CA LYS A 15 27.01 17.52 1.98
C LYS A 15 27.56 17.93 0.60
N ARG A 16 28.68 18.63 0.55
CA ARG A 16 29.28 19.19 -0.67
C ARG A 16 28.35 20.12 -1.43
N GLN A 17 27.48 20.84 -0.69
CA GLN A 17 26.56 21.82 -1.25
C GLN A 17 27.13 23.23 -1.07
N SER A 18 26.80 24.11 -2.01
CA SER A 18 27.19 25.52 -2.02
C SER A 18 25.94 26.41 -2.06
N ALA A 19 25.93 27.50 -1.30
CA ALA A 19 24.86 28.48 -1.33
C ALA A 19 24.88 29.27 -2.64
N VAL A 20 26.07 29.61 -3.16
CA VAL A 20 26.25 30.26 -4.45
C VAL A 20 25.71 29.36 -5.58
N ALA A 21 25.98 28.05 -5.55
CA ALA A 21 25.44 27.12 -6.54
C ALA A 21 23.91 26.97 -6.44
N ALA A 22 23.37 26.99 -5.21
CA ALA A 22 21.92 26.93 -5.00
C ALA A 22 21.22 28.20 -5.51
N ALA A 23 21.81 29.37 -5.29
CA ALA A 23 21.35 30.66 -5.79
C ALA A 23 21.41 30.73 -7.31
N ALA A 24 22.55 30.35 -7.93
CA ALA A 24 22.69 30.27 -9.38
C ALA A 24 21.65 29.32 -9.99
N TYR A 25 21.41 28.18 -9.36
CA TYR A 25 20.39 27.21 -9.84
C TYR A 25 18.97 27.77 -9.81
N GLN A 26 18.59 28.50 -8.74
CA GLN A 26 17.22 29.02 -8.64
C GLN A 26 17.00 30.23 -9.55
N SER A 27 17.99 31.11 -9.72
CA SER A 27 17.88 32.30 -10.54
C SER A 27 18.18 32.09 -12.02
N GLY A 28 18.89 31.00 -12.38
CA GLY A 28 19.42 30.78 -13.73
C GLY A 28 20.65 31.62 -14.06
N ASP A 29 21.22 32.31 -13.07
CA ASP A 29 22.35 33.20 -13.26
C ASP A 29 23.66 32.40 -13.37
N ARG A 30 24.68 33.13 -13.80
CA ARG A 30 26.07 32.72 -13.79
C ARG A 30 26.76 33.43 -12.62
N LEU A 31 27.00 32.71 -11.50
CA LEU A 31 27.60 33.24 -10.30
C LEU A 31 29.01 32.65 -10.08
N PHE A 32 29.96 33.47 -9.67
CA PHE A 32 31.29 33.00 -9.30
C PHE A 32 31.34 32.66 -7.78
N SER A 33 31.75 31.45 -7.46
CA SER A 33 31.96 31.04 -6.07
C SER A 33 33.40 31.31 -5.65
N GLU A 34 33.59 32.24 -4.69
CA GLU A 34 34.90 32.58 -4.10
C GLU A 34 35.46 31.45 -3.26
N TYR A 35 34.62 30.63 -2.66
CA TYR A 35 35.03 29.51 -1.81
C TYR A 35 35.77 28.40 -2.58
N ASP A 36 35.24 27.96 -3.71
CA ASP A 36 35.85 26.90 -4.54
C ASP A 36 36.46 27.43 -5.84
N GLN A 37 36.56 28.75 -6.01
CA GLN A 37 37.14 29.44 -7.15
C GLN A 37 36.56 28.95 -8.50
N ARG A 38 35.25 28.73 -8.57
CA ARG A 38 34.58 28.19 -9.75
C ARG A 38 33.32 28.95 -10.10
N GLN A 39 33.09 29.03 -11.39
CA GLN A 39 31.84 29.55 -11.96
C GLN A 39 30.72 28.51 -11.76
N LYS A 40 29.61 28.95 -11.19
CA LYS A 40 28.35 28.19 -11.10
C LYS A 40 27.41 28.75 -12.15
N SER A 41 27.18 28.04 -13.24
CA SER A 41 26.34 28.53 -14.36
C SER A 41 25.16 27.60 -14.58
N TYR A 42 23.97 28.21 -14.59
CA TYR A 42 22.71 27.54 -14.93
C TYR A 42 21.92 28.39 -15.94
N SER A 43 22.61 29.17 -16.78
CA SER A 43 22.01 30.10 -17.74
C SER A 43 21.16 29.42 -18.80
N GLU A 44 21.34 28.12 -19.04
CA GLU A 44 20.52 27.35 -19.99
C GLU A 44 19.19 26.86 -19.34
N LYS A 45 19.00 27.12 -18.07
CA LYS A 45 17.78 26.68 -17.34
C LYS A 45 16.59 27.50 -17.81
N GLN A 46 15.62 26.85 -18.41
CA GLN A 46 14.37 27.46 -18.86
C GLN A 46 13.29 27.46 -17.78
N GLY A 47 12.32 28.36 -17.97
CA GLY A 47 11.13 28.44 -17.12
C GLY A 47 11.33 29.24 -15.84
N ILE A 48 12.38 30.06 -15.74
CA ILE A 48 12.51 31.04 -14.65
C ILE A 48 11.79 32.30 -15.10
N VAL A 49 10.76 32.69 -14.37
CA VAL A 49 9.84 33.77 -14.77
C VAL A 49 9.93 34.99 -13.88
N HIS A 50 10.50 34.85 -12.68
CA HIS A 50 10.76 35.97 -11.77
C HIS A 50 11.87 35.59 -10.78
N THR A 51 12.72 36.56 -10.44
CA THR A 51 13.72 36.45 -9.37
C THR A 51 13.80 37.76 -8.59
N GLU A 52 13.92 37.69 -7.27
CA GLU A 52 13.95 38.86 -6.42
C GLU A 52 14.66 38.55 -5.09
N ILE A 53 15.40 39.54 -4.57
CA ILE A 53 16.00 39.47 -3.25
C ILE A 53 15.32 40.56 -2.36
N LEU A 54 14.79 40.10 -1.24
CA LEU A 54 14.20 40.99 -0.23
C LEU A 54 15.16 41.12 0.94
N LEU A 55 15.47 42.38 1.29
CA LEU A 55 16.41 42.74 2.35
C LEU A 55 15.68 43.27 3.58
N PRO A 56 16.06 42.86 4.80
CA PRO A 56 15.66 43.58 6.01
C PRO A 56 16.34 44.98 6.04
N GLU A 57 15.77 45.92 6.80
CA GLU A 57 16.20 47.32 6.86
C GLU A 57 17.67 47.51 7.22
N ASN A 58 18.20 46.63 8.05
CA ASN A 58 19.61 46.64 8.51
C ASN A 58 20.58 45.94 7.59
N ALA A 59 20.12 45.36 6.45
CA ALA A 59 21.01 44.68 5.53
C ALA A 59 21.77 45.67 4.62
N PRO A 60 23.05 45.45 4.35
CA PRO A 60 23.80 46.25 3.38
C PRO A 60 23.11 46.23 2.01
N PRO A 61 22.93 47.38 1.34
CA PRO A 61 22.31 47.47 0.03
C PRO A 61 23.01 46.61 -1.04
N GLY A 62 24.32 46.38 -0.89
CA GLY A 62 25.11 45.48 -1.79
C GLY A 62 24.61 44.05 -1.81
N TYR A 63 23.87 43.58 -0.81
CA TYR A 63 23.27 42.27 -0.78
C TYR A 63 22.04 42.12 -1.70
N ALA A 64 21.62 43.18 -2.36
CA ALA A 64 20.71 43.08 -3.51
C ALA A 64 21.35 42.37 -4.72
N ASP A 65 22.69 42.37 -4.79
CA ASP A 65 23.43 41.54 -5.75
C ASP A 65 23.60 40.11 -5.22
N ARG A 66 23.08 39.15 -5.97
CA ARG A 66 23.03 37.73 -5.58
C ARG A 66 24.43 37.13 -5.41
N ASN A 67 25.39 37.52 -6.26
CA ASN A 67 26.74 37.00 -6.15
C ASN A 67 27.45 37.50 -4.87
N THR A 68 27.31 38.78 -4.59
CA THR A 68 27.85 39.41 -3.36
C THR A 68 27.24 38.80 -2.12
N LEU A 69 25.89 38.67 -2.07
CA LEU A 69 25.18 38.09 -0.91
C LEU A 69 25.67 36.67 -0.59
N TRP A 70 25.63 35.76 -1.56
CA TRP A 70 25.86 34.36 -1.27
C TRP A 70 27.35 34.02 -1.06
N ASN A 71 28.27 34.80 -1.64
CA ASN A 71 29.70 34.71 -1.28
C ASN A 71 29.95 35.23 0.15
N ALA A 72 29.34 36.34 0.55
CA ALA A 72 29.43 36.82 1.93
C ALA A 72 28.88 35.79 2.96
N VAL A 73 27.79 35.11 2.64
CA VAL A 73 27.24 34.02 3.45
C VAL A 73 28.24 32.87 3.53
N GLU A 74 28.81 32.43 2.42
CA GLU A 74 29.79 31.33 2.42
C GLU A 74 31.09 31.68 3.15
N ALA A 75 31.52 32.93 3.10
CA ALA A 75 32.71 33.44 3.79
C ALA A 75 32.53 33.39 5.31
N VAL A 76 31.37 33.85 5.82
CA VAL A 76 31.11 33.83 7.27
C VAL A 76 30.82 32.44 7.82
N GLU A 77 30.36 31.53 6.98
CA GLU A 77 30.07 30.12 7.32
C GLU A 77 31.29 29.22 7.04
N SER A 78 32.42 29.51 7.68
CA SER A 78 33.73 28.94 7.37
C SER A 78 33.89 27.45 7.76
N GLN A 79 33.09 26.91 8.69
CA GLN A 79 33.25 25.55 9.20
C GLN A 79 32.84 24.51 8.14
N TRP A 80 33.54 23.35 8.11
CA TRP A 80 33.29 22.26 7.16
C TRP A 80 31.88 21.69 7.23
N ASN A 81 31.23 21.76 8.39
CA ASN A 81 29.86 21.28 8.63
C ASN A 81 28.83 22.39 8.68
N SER A 82 29.18 23.63 8.30
CA SER A 82 28.28 24.78 8.33
C SER A 82 27.02 24.54 7.50
N GLN A 83 25.90 24.94 8.07
CA GLN A 83 24.66 25.17 7.36
C GLN A 83 24.72 26.53 6.69
N LEU A 84 24.65 26.55 5.35
CA LEU A 84 24.87 27.75 4.54
C LEU A 84 23.59 28.54 4.32
N ALA A 85 22.50 27.83 4.00
CA ALA A 85 21.22 28.44 3.71
C ALA A 85 20.06 27.48 4.02
N ARG A 86 18.87 28.02 4.22
CA ARG A 86 17.63 27.25 4.21
C ARG A 86 16.93 27.44 2.88
N ARG A 87 16.58 26.33 2.24
CA ARG A 87 15.92 26.31 0.95
C ARG A 87 14.50 25.80 1.09
N PHE A 88 13.56 26.52 0.49
CA PHE A 88 12.19 26.07 0.29
C PHE A 88 11.94 25.76 -1.17
N ILE A 89 11.06 24.79 -1.40
CA ILE A 89 10.43 24.56 -2.70
C ILE A 89 8.94 24.42 -2.44
N MET A 90 8.16 25.30 -3.02
CA MET A 90 6.72 25.40 -2.75
C MET A 90 5.95 25.51 -4.05
N ALA A 91 4.86 24.75 -4.16
CA ALA A 91 3.94 24.92 -5.29
C ALA A 91 3.19 26.24 -5.17
N LEU A 92 2.97 26.89 -6.30
CA LEU A 92 2.14 28.07 -6.44
C LEU A 92 0.77 27.69 -7.01
N PRO A 93 -0.31 28.35 -6.58
CA PRO A 93 -1.62 28.16 -7.20
C PRO A 93 -1.57 28.59 -8.67
N ARG A 94 -1.81 27.67 -9.58
CA ARG A 94 -1.89 27.94 -11.03
C ARG A 94 -3.15 28.72 -11.41
N GLU A 95 -4.10 28.80 -10.48
CA GLU A 95 -5.36 29.52 -10.57
C GLU A 95 -5.15 31.04 -10.44
N LEU A 96 -4.01 31.47 -9.92
CA LEU A 96 -3.60 32.88 -9.80
C LEU A 96 -2.80 33.33 -11.03
N SER A 97 -2.96 34.61 -11.40
CA SER A 97 -2.12 35.25 -12.42
C SER A 97 -0.65 35.34 -11.98
N ARG A 98 0.26 35.61 -12.91
CA ARG A 98 1.68 35.75 -12.61
C ARG A 98 1.95 36.89 -11.63
N GLU A 99 1.29 38.00 -11.80
CA GLU A 99 1.40 39.19 -10.93
C GLU A 99 0.90 38.89 -9.53
N GLU A 100 -0.16 38.12 -9.39
CA GLU A 100 -0.68 37.67 -8.09
C GLU A 100 0.28 36.69 -7.42
N GLN A 101 0.88 35.77 -8.18
CA GLN A 101 1.89 34.86 -7.66
C GLN A 101 3.14 35.61 -7.15
N ILE A 102 3.60 36.63 -7.85
CA ILE A 102 4.74 37.47 -7.40
C ILE A 102 4.37 38.24 -6.13
N ARG A 103 3.18 38.88 -6.08
CA ARG A 103 2.71 39.57 -4.89
C ARG A 103 2.56 38.64 -3.68
N LEU A 104 1.99 37.47 -3.88
CA LEU A 104 1.87 36.43 -2.88
C LEU A 104 3.24 36.03 -2.31
N MET A 105 4.24 35.82 -3.17
CA MET A 105 5.60 35.47 -2.74
C MET A 105 6.29 36.60 -1.97
N ARG A 106 6.19 37.84 -2.44
CA ARG A 106 6.74 39.00 -1.73
C ARG A 106 6.15 39.11 -0.32
N GLU A 107 4.82 39.09 -0.22
CA GLU A 107 4.13 39.22 1.05
C GLU A 107 4.49 38.11 2.02
N TYR A 108 4.51 36.84 1.54
CA TYR A 108 4.91 35.73 2.38
C TYR A 108 6.36 35.86 2.86
N CYS A 109 7.30 36.17 1.96
CA CYS A 109 8.70 36.36 2.34
C CYS A 109 8.90 37.53 3.30
N GLN A 110 8.22 38.63 3.05
CA GLN A 110 8.29 39.82 3.91
C GLN A 110 7.76 39.51 5.30
N ALA A 111 6.59 38.89 5.43
CA ALA A 111 5.94 38.62 6.70
C ALA A 111 6.65 37.52 7.51
N GLN A 112 7.12 36.48 6.87
CA GLN A 112 7.63 35.32 7.59
C GLN A 112 9.15 35.31 7.79
N PHE A 113 9.90 36.02 6.94
CA PHE A 113 11.36 35.95 6.96
C PHE A 113 12.03 37.29 7.11
N VAL A 114 11.72 38.23 6.22
CA VAL A 114 12.43 39.53 6.16
C VAL A 114 12.15 40.38 7.39
N SER A 115 10.89 40.44 7.84
CA SER A 115 10.51 41.14 9.09
C SER A 115 11.19 40.59 10.35
N LYS A 116 11.74 39.37 10.28
CA LYS A 116 12.49 38.72 11.36
C LYS A 116 14.01 38.85 11.20
N GLY A 117 14.47 39.57 10.17
CA GLY A 117 15.89 39.87 9.91
C GLY A 117 16.61 38.88 9.01
N MET A 118 15.89 37.97 8.33
CA MET A 118 16.47 37.10 7.30
C MET A 118 16.49 37.82 5.94
N ILE A 119 17.50 37.55 5.12
CA ILE A 119 17.46 37.88 3.70
C ILE A 119 16.77 36.76 2.96
N ALA A 120 15.80 37.10 2.11
CA ALA A 120 15.04 36.14 1.31
C ALA A 120 15.32 36.35 -0.19
N ASP A 121 16.03 35.42 -0.80
CA ASP A 121 16.24 35.35 -2.24
C ASP A 121 15.25 34.32 -2.82
N PHE A 122 14.29 34.76 -3.63
CA PHE A 122 13.30 33.86 -4.19
C PHE A 122 13.26 33.92 -5.73
N ALA A 123 12.87 32.81 -6.33
CA ALA A 123 12.64 32.69 -7.77
C ALA A 123 11.34 31.91 -8.02
N ILE A 124 10.60 32.31 -9.04
CA ILE A 124 9.41 31.61 -9.52
C ILE A 124 9.78 30.88 -10.81
N HIS A 125 9.50 29.58 -10.82
CA HIS A 125 9.69 28.73 -11.98
C HIS A 125 8.35 28.27 -12.54
N ASP A 126 8.19 28.38 -13.85
CA ASP A 126 7.05 27.89 -14.58
C ASP A 126 7.48 27.54 -16.02
N LYS A 127 7.35 26.28 -16.38
CA LYS A 127 7.65 25.79 -17.73
C LYS A 127 6.41 25.70 -18.62
N GLY A 128 5.26 26.18 -18.14
CA GLY A 128 4.00 25.99 -18.83
C GLY A 128 3.44 24.57 -18.75
N ASP A 129 4.03 23.73 -17.89
CA ASP A 129 3.61 22.34 -17.65
C ASP A 129 2.52 22.21 -16.57
N GLY A 130 1.96 23.34 -16.12
CA GLY A 130 0.91 23.39 -15.09
C GLY A 130 1.41 23.19 -13.66
N ASN A 131 2.70 23.31 -13.43
CA ASN A 131 3.33 23.18 -12.12
C ASN A 131 4.18 24.42 -11.77
N PRO A 132 3.58 25.63 -11.67
CA PRO A 132 4.29 26.81 -11.18
C PRO A 132 4.74 26.58 -9.74
N HIS A 133 6.01 26.88 -9.45
CA HIS A 133 6.58 26.69 -8.12
C HIS A 133 7.62 27.72 -7.78
N ALA A 134 7.76 28.03 -6.49
CA ALA A 134 8.75 28.96 -5.98
C ALA A 134 9.90 28.23 -5.29
N HIS A 135 11.09 28.75 -5.51
CA HIS A 135 12.28 28.47 -4.71
C HIS A 135 12.57 29.68 -3.83
N ILE A 136 12.84 29.47 -2.55
CA ILE A 136 13.34 30.51 -1.65
C ILE A 136 14.64 30.02 -1.05
N LEU A 137 15.63 30.88 -0.99
CA LEU A 137 16.86 30.69 -0.26
C LEU A 137 16.98 31.74 0.82
N LEU A 138 17.11 31.31 2.08
CA LEU A 138 17.17 32.19 3.26
C LEU A 138 18.52 32.13 3.93
N THR A 139 18.97 33.28 4.43
CA THR A 139 20.13 33.37 5.30
C THR A 139 19.82 32.78 6.69
N LEU A 140 20.85 32.30 7.39
CA LEU A 140 20.72 31.62 8.69
C LEU A 140 21.39 32.39 9.84
N ARG A 141 21.99 33.55 9.55
CA ARG A 141 22.57 34.44 10.55
C ARG A 141 21.81 35.73 10.64
N PRO A 142 21.57 36.26 11.82
CA PRO A 142 21.11 37.63 11.97
C PRO A 142 22.24 38.61 11.66
N MET A 143 21.87 39.86 11.42
CA MET A 143 22.77 41.02 11.32
C MET A 143 22.53 42.00 12.43
N ASP A 144 23.56 42.77 12.77
CA ASP A 144 23.43 43.89 13.69
C ASP A 144 22.82 45.12 12.97
N GLU A 145 22.69 46.23 13.68
CA GLU A 145 22.17 47.50 13.16
C GLU A 145 23.05 48.10 12.04
N HIS A 146 24.31 47.66 11.95
CA HIS A 146 25.28 48.11 10.94
C HIS A 146 25.44 47.14 9.79
N GLY A 147 24.65 46.07 9.74
CA GLY A 147 24.69 45.05 8.67
C GLY A 147 25.81 44.02 8.80
N HIS A 148 26.47 43.91 9.95
CA HIS A 148 27.47 42.86 10.16
C HIS A 148 26.83 41.58 10.64
N TRP A 149 27.33 40.45 10.13
CA TRP A 149 26.84 39.15 10.50
C TRP A 149 27.12 38.78 11.94
N LEU A 150 26.08 38.53 12.73
CA LEU A 150 26.18 38.05 14.11
C LEU A 150 26.36 36.51 14.14
N PRO A 151 26.94 35.94 15.22
CA PRO A 151 27.06 34.51 15.38
C PRO A 151 25.69 33.84 15.54
N LYS A 152 25.48 32.65 14.99
CA LYS A 152 24.22 31.87 15.16
C LYS A 152 23.95 31.47 16.61
N CYS A 153 24.99 31.42 17.43
CA CYS A 153 24.89 31.06 18.83
C CYS A 153 26.03 31.72 19.62
N ARG A 154 25.77 31.94 20.87
CA ARG A 154 26.76 32.44 21.85
C ARG A 154 26.97 31.42 22.96
N LYS A 155 28.12 31.51 23.60
CA LYS A 155 28.45 30.74 24.78
C LYS A 155 28.01 31.53 26.00
N GLU A 156 27.11 30.97 26.81
CA GLU A 156 26.72 31.52 28.10
C GLU A 156 27.29 30.65 29.21
N TYR A 157 27.90 31.30 30.22
CA TYR A 157 28.36 30.58 31.40
C TYR A 157 27.20 30.26 32.32
N VAL A 158 27.19 29.07 32.87
CA VAL A 158 26.19 28.66 33.86
C VAL A 158 26.63 29.25 35.21
N LEU A 159 25.75 30.02 35.84
CA LEU A 159 25.97 30.62 37.14
C LEU A 159 25.34 29.76 38.24
N ASP A 160 25.92 29.79 39.44
CA ASP A 160 25.34 29.22 40.65
C ASP A 160 24.28 30.17 41.28
N GLU A 161 23.75 29.78 42.43
CA GLU A 161 22.74 30.57 43.17
C GLU A 161 23.26 31.95 43.66
N HIS A 162 24.60 32.12 43.68
CA HIS A 162 25.25 33.37 44.06
C HIS A 162 25.74 34.20 42.88
N GLY A 163 25.37 33.78 41.63
CA GLY A 163 25.76 34.51 40.43
C GLY A 163 27.21 34.26 39.97
N GLN A 164 27.89 33.23 40.55
CA GLN A 164 29.28 32.90 40.19
C GLN A 164 29.31 31.78 39.13
N ARG A 165 30.34 31.80 38.29
CA ARG A 165 30.50 30.75 37.24
C ARG A 165 30.82 29.41 37.89
N ILE A 166 30.12 28.38 37.46
CA ILE A 166 30.36 26.98 37.92
C ILE A 166 31.55 26.40 37.19
N LYS A 167 32.54 25.83 37.93
CA LYS A 167 33.64 25.06 37.38
C LYS A 167 33.25 23.59 37.23
N MET A 168 33.64 23.00 36.11
CA MET A 168 33.54 21.53 35.89
C MET A 168 34.73 20.82 36.52
N LYS A 169 34.65 19.49 36.68
CA LYS A 169 35.73 18.66 37.26
C LYS A 169 37.06 18.75 36.50
N ASN A 170 37.05 19.09 35.23
CA ASN A 170 38.22 19.29 34.37
C ASN A 170 38.84 20.70 34.51
N GLY A 171 38.34 21.54 35.41
CA GLY A 171 38.81 22.90 35.63
C GLY A 171 38.25 23.96 34.71
N GLU A 172 37.49 23.58 33.69
CA GLU A 172 36.85 24.50 32.76
C GLU A 172 35.55 25.09 33.34
N TRP A 173 35.15 26.27 32.86
CA TRP A 173 33.89 26.88 33.25
C TRP A 173 32.71 26.20 32.54
N LYS A 174 31.71 25.77 33.31
CA LYS A 174 30.48 25.22 32.79
C LYS A 174 29.75 26.27 31.94
N SER A 175 29.45 25.92 30.70
CA SER A 175 28.80 26.79 29.76
C SER A 175 27.77 26.04 28.95
N ARG A 176 26.76 26.78 28.50
CA ARG A 176 25.75 26.30 27.56
C ARG A 176 25.81 27.11 26.26
N ARG A 177 25.49 26.44 25.16
CA ARG A 177 25.30 27.10 23.87
C ARG A 177 23.88 27.66 23.82
N VAL A 178 23.75 28.95 23.57
CA VAL A 178 22.45 29.59 23.38
C VAL A 178 22.38 30.13 21.97
N ASN A 179 21.28 29.84 21.27
CA ASN A 179 21.06 30.35 19.92
C ASN A 179 20.80 31.86 19.98
N THR A 180 21.38 32.64 19.07
CA THR A 180 21.17 34.10 18.97
C THR A 180 19.76 34.39 18.48
N VAL A 181 19.21 33.54 17.62
CA VAL A 181 17.85 33.58 17.08
C VAL A 181 17.21 32.21 17.15
N ASP A 182 15.91 32.15 17.18
CA ASP A 182 15.13 30.93 17.30
C ASP A 182 14.76 30.25 15.94
N TRP A 183 15.21 30.83 14.83
CA TRP A 183 14.85 30.41 13.45
C TRP A 183 15.07 28.94 13.14
N ASN A 184 15.87 28.24 13.94
CA ASN A 184 16.18 26.80 13.76
C ASN A 184 15.30 25.90 14.64
N GLU A 185 14.39 26.44 15.43
CA GLU A 185 13.47 25.65 16.23
C GLU A 185 12.47 24.91 15.33
N GLN A 186 12.18 23.67 15.71
CA GLN A 186 11.32 22.78 14.93
C GLN A 186 9.90 23.35 14.71
N LYS A 187 9.41 24.15 15.65
CA LYS A 187 8.09 24.81 15.56
C LYS A 187 7.91 25.64 14.28
N TYR A 188 9.00 26.24 13.76
CA TYR A 188 8.92 27.08 12.57
C TYR A 188 8.58 26.29 11.29
N GLY A 189 8.90 25.00 11.22
CA GLY A 189 8.49 24.15 10.10
C GLY A 189 6.96 24.07 9.96
N GLU A 190 6.25 23.98 11.07
CA GLU A 190 4.77 23.98 11.12
C GLU A 190 4.21 25.41 10.92
N ILE A 191 4.77 26.42 11.60
CA ILE A 191 4.33 27.82 11.49
C ILE A 191 4.41 28.30 10.05
N TRP A 192 5.56 28.18 9.41
CA TRP A 192 5.74 28.61 8.02
C TRP A 192 4.85 27.87 7.04
N ARG A 193 4.61 26.57 7.26
CA ARG A 193 3.68 25.78 6.44
C ARG A 193 2.24 26.28 6.60
N HIS A 194 1.80 26.53 7.80
CA HIS A 194 0.47 27.05 8.09
C HIS A 194 0.27 28.45 7.48
N GLU A 195 1.22 29.34 7.69
CA GLU A 195 1.16 30.69 7.12
C GLU A 195 1.16 30.68 5.59
N TRP A 196 1.87 29.72 4.97
CA TRP A 196 1.82 29.52 3.54
C TRP A 196 0.43 29.07 3.06
N GLU A 197 -0.24 28.22 3.80
CA GLU A 197 -1.62 27.84 3.54
C GLU A 197 -2.57 29.04 3.64
N VAL A 198 -2.48 29.78 4.73
CA VAL A 198 -3.35 30.95 5.03
C VAL A 198 -3.25 32.00 3.92
N ILE A 199 -2.01 32.37 3.56
CA ILE A 199 -1.81 33.43 2.56
C ILE A 199 -2.26 32.98 1.16
N GLN A 200 -1.99 31.74 0.76
CA GLN A 200 -2.50 31.19 -0.51
C GLN A 200 -4.01 31.26 -0.59
N ASN A 201 -4.70 30.80 0.47
CA ASN A 201 -6.14 30.76 0.52
C ASN A 201 -6.76 32.16 0.47
N ARG A 202 -6.13 33.16 1.10
CA ARG A 202 -6.55 34.55 1.03
C ARG A 202 -6.43 35.13 -0.40
N TYR A 203 -5.33 34.83 -1.11
CA TYR A 203 -5.16 35.26 -2.51
C TYR A 203 -6.14 34.55 -3.45
N LEU A 204 -6.40 33.26 -3.26
CA LEU A 204 -7.39 32.51 -4.04
C LEU A 204 -8.79 33.09 -3.82
N GLU A 205 -9.14 33.44 -2.60
CA GLU A 205 -10.42 34.06 -2.26
C GLU A 205 -10.57 35.44 -2.90
N ALA A 206 -9.54 36.31 -2.77
CA ALA A 206 -9.50 37.62 -3.38
C ALA A 206 -9.61 37.58 -4.93
N ALA A 207 -9.10 36.51 -5.55
CA ALA A 207 -9.24 36.24 -6.98
C ALA A 207 -10.57 35.57 -7.37
N GLY A 208 -11.51 35.40 -6.43
CA GLY A 208 -12.80 34.76 -6.66
C GLY A 208 -12.73 33.26 -6.98
N ARG A 209 -11.64 32.59 -6.59
CA ARG A 209 -11.45 31.12 -6.80
C ARG A 209 -12.11 30.33 -5.70
N GLN A 210 -12.70 29.20 -6.05
CA GLN A 210 -13.33 28.29 -5.09
C GLN A 210 -12.33 27.30 -4.49
N GLU A 211 -11.21 27.08 -5.17
CA GLU A 211 -10.14 26.19 -4.74
C GLU A 211 -9.53 26.67 -3.45
N ARG A 212 -9.22 25.73 -2.56
CA ARG A 212 -8.49 25.99 -1.31
C ARG A 212 -7.36 24.98 -1.15
N VAL A 213 -6.30 25.41 -0.48
CA VAL A 213 -5.15 24.57 -0.11
C VAL A 213 -5.29 24.19 1.36
N ASP A 214 -5.05 22.93 1.68
CA ASP A 214 -4.87 22.44 3.04
C ASP A 214 -3.54 21.66 3.08
N LEU A 215 -2.56 22.21 3.79
CA LEU A 215 -1.22 21.64 3.91
C LEU A 215 -1.06 20.69 5.09
N ARG A 216 -2.12 20.45 5.86
CA ARG A 216 -2.11 19.45 6.93
C ARG A 216 -1.98 18.05 6.35
N SER A 217 -1.52 17.08 7.15
CA SER A 217 -1.55 15.67 6.74
C SER A 217 -3.00 15.20 6.54
N PHE A 218 -3.22 14.21 5.69
CA PHE A 218 -4.56 13.64 5.47
C PHE A 218 -5.21 13.17 6.77
N GLU A 219 -4.41 12.66 7.71
CA GLU A 219 -4.85 12.31 9.07
C GLU A 219 -5.43 13.52 9.83
N ARG A 220 -4.71 14.65 9.84
CA ARG A 220 -5.18 15.92 10.47
C ARG A 220 -6.38 16.54 9.75
N GLN A 221 -6.54 16.23 8.47
CA GLN A 221 -7.70 16.64 7.65
C GLN A 221 -8.90 15.70 7.85
N ASN A 222 -8.79 14.63 8.63
CA ASN A 222 -9.76 13.52 8.68
C ASN A 222 -10.08 12.97 7.28
N ASN A 223 -9.12 13.03 6.36
CA ASN A 223 -9.24 12.49 5.01
C ASN A 223 -8.87 11.01 5.02
N PRO A 224 -9.80 10.11 4.68
CA PRO A 224 -9.56 8.67 4.72
C PRO A 224 -8.67 8.16 3.58
N HIS A 225 -8.33 9.00 2.61
CA HIS A 225 -7.50 8.62 1.49
C HIS A 225 -6.04 8.40 1.89
N ALA A 226 -5.37 7.47 1.22
CA ALA A 226 -3.94 7.33 1.31
C ALA A 226 -3.23 8.42 0.48
N PRO A 227 -2.25 9.15 1.05
CA PRO A 227 -1.51 10.17 0.32
C PRO A 227 -0.55 9.53 -0.69
N GLN A 228 -0.38 10.17 -1.85
CA GLN A 228 0.62 9.77 -2.83
C GLN A 228 2.04 10.02 -2.31
N VAL A 229 2.99 9.20 -2.75
CA VAL A 229 4.40 9.33 -2.41
C VAL A 229 5.11 10.22 -3.44
N HIS A 230 5.94 11.14 -2.95
CA HIS A 230 6.74 11.98 -3.84
C HIS A 230 7.75 11.15 -4.63
N LEU A 231 7.68 11.23 -5.96
CA LEU A 231 8.51 10.43 -6.87
C LEU A 231 9.99 10.83 -6.84
N GLY A 232 10.28 12.10 -6.57
CA GLY A 232 11.60 12.68 -6.76
C GLY A 232 11.95 12.92 -8.25
N PRO A 233 13.06 13.65 -8.54
CA PRO A 233 13.40 14.06 -9.91
C PRO A 233 13.64 12.89 -10.86
N SER A 234 14.39 11.88 -10.41
CA SER A 234 14.76 10.73 -11.25
C SER A 234 13.57 9.88 -11.66
N ALA A 235 12.74 9.46 -10.69
CA ALA A 235 11.54 8.66 -10.98
C ALA A 235 10.54 9.47 -11.81
N SER A 236 10.35 10.77 -11.52
CA SER A 236 9.49 11.65 -12.31
C SER A 236 9.97 11.79 -13.77
N ALA A 237 11.29 11.84 -14.01
CA ALA A 237 11.84 11.89 -15.35
C ALA A 237 11.64 10.57 -16.11
N MET A 238 11.78 9.43 -15.44
CA MET A 238 11.52 8.10 -16.02
C MET A 238 10.04 7.92 -16.38
N GLU A 239 9.13 8.25 -15.45
CA GLU A 239 7.68 8.15 -15.67
C GLU A 239 7.21 9.03 -16.83
N ARG A 240 7.76 10.24 -16.99
CA ARG A 240 7.47 11.11 -18.16
C ARG A 240 7.91 10.52 -19.49
N ARG A 241 8.92 9.64 -19.48
CA ARG A 241 9.39 8.88 -20.66
C ARG A 241 8.63 7.57 -20.87
N GLY A 242 7.57 7.31 -20.08
CA GLY A 242 6.82 6.07 -20.16
C GLY A 242 7.47 4.88 -19.44
N ILE A 243 8.59 5.07 -18.74
CA ILE A 243 9.28 4.03 -17.99
C ILE A 243 8.65 3.93 -16.62
N GLN A 244 8.00 2.79 -16.33
CA GLN A 244 7.37 2.55 -15.05
C GLN A 244 8.41 2.37 -13.93
N THR A 245 8.21 3.10 -12.82
CA THR A 245 9.05 2.99 -11.63
C THR A 245 8.28 2.36 -10.47
N ASN A 246 8.99 1.80 -9.49
CA ASN A 246 8.36 1.24 -8.29
C ASN A 246 7.53 2.29 -7.53
N LEU A 247 8.00 3.55 -7.45
CA LEU A 247 7.27 4.64 -6.81
C LEU A 247 6.07 5.09 -7.66
N GLY A 248 6.21 5.11 -8.99
CA GLY A 248 5.10 5.40 -9.92
C GLY A 248 4.02 4.33 -9.84
N ASN A 249 4.40 3.04 -9.80
CA ASN A 249 3.47 1.93 -9.60
C ASN A 249 2.74 2.06 -8.27
N LEU A 250 3.47 2.35 -7.17
CA LEU A 250 2.85 2.59 -5.87
C LEU A 250 1.83 3.73 -5.91
N ASN A 251 2.14 4.84 -6.59
CA ASN A 251 1.19 5.95 -6.73
C ASN A 251 -0.03 5.57 -7.57
N ARG A 252 0.13 4.81 -8.65
CA ARG A 252 -1.00 4.25 -9.41
C ARG A 252 -1.89 3.36 -8.55
N ASP A 253 -1.27 2.53 -7.72
CA ASP A 253 -1.98 1.69 -6.75
C ASP A 253 -2.74 2.51 -5.70
N ILE A 254 -2.11 3.57 -5.16
CA ILE A 254 -2.75 4.49 -4.20
C ILE A 254 -3.96 5.18 -4.84
N VAL A 255 -3.82 5.70 -6.06
CA VAL A 255 -4.92 6.37 -6.78
C VAL A 255 -6.08 5.38 -7.03
N SER A 256 -5.76 4.17 -7.46
CA SER A 256 -6.76 3.12 -7.69
C SER A 256 -7.48 2.76 -6.39
N ALA A 257 -6.74 2.57 -5.30
CA ALA A 257 -7.30 2.25 -3.98
C ALA A 257 -8.20 3.37 -3.44
N ASN A 258 -7.80 4.65 -3.60
CA ASN A 258 -8.61 5.79 -3.17
C ASN A 258 -9.92 5.91 -3.98
N ARG A 259 -9.86 5.73 -5.31
CA ARG A 259 -11.07 5.70 -6.17
C ARG A 259 -12.04 4.61 -5.75
N LEU A 260 -11.51 3.46 -5.44
CA LEU A 260 -12.28 2.31 -5.00
C LEU A 260 -12.92 2.57 -3.63
N PHE A 261 -12.17 3.16 -2.69
CA PHE A 261 -12.72 3.61 -1.41
C PHE A 261 -13.89 4.58 -1.58
N ASP A 262 -13.78 5.55 -2.50
CA ASP A 262 -14.86 6.48 -2.80
C ASP A 262 -16.09 5.77 -3.39
N SER A 263 -15.88 4.76 -4.23
CA SER A 263 -17.00 3.97 -4.78
C SER A 263 -17.71 3.17 -3.68
N ILE A 264 -16.94 2.58 -2.76
CA ILE A 264 -17.47 1.86 -1.60
C ILE A 264 -18.29 2.81 -0.69
N ARG A 265 -17.74 3.99 -0.38
CA ARG A 265 -18.46 4.99 0.44
C ARG A 265 -19.78 5.44 -0.21
N ARG A 266 -19.81 5.57 -1.54
CA ARG A 266 -21.06 5.87 -2.27
C ARG A 266 -22.07 4.76 -2.09
N VAL A 267 -21.67 3.51 -2.32
CA VAL A 267 -22.54 2.33 -2.16
C VAL A 267 -23.06 2.23 -0.72
N ILE A 268 -22.21 2.41 0.29
CA ILE A 268 -22.61 2.39 1.71
C ILE A 268 -23.64 3.49 1.98
N ARG A 269 -23.44 4.69 1.46
CA ARG A 269 -24.39 5.80 1.59
C ARG A 269 -25.72 5.49 0.92
N ASP A 270 -25.67 4.95 -0.30
CA ASP A 270 -26.86 4.62 -1.07
C ASP A 270 -27.67 3.49 -0.40
N LEU A 271 -26.97 2.49 0.18
CA LEU A 271 -27.58 1.44 1.01
C LEU A 271 -28.18 2.01 2.30
N LYS A 272 -27.50 2.95 2.98
CA LYS A 272 -28.04 3.61 4.18
C LYS A 272 -29.30 4.42 3.87
N ASN A 273 -29.31 5.16 2.76
CA ASN A 273 -30.48 5.91 2.31
C ASN A 273 -31.64 4.95 1.97
N TRP A 274 -31.35 3.87 1.23
CA TRP A 274 -32.36 2.85 0.91
C TRP A 274 -32.90 2.16 2.17
N LEU A 275 -32.06 1.84 3.18
CA LEU A 275 -32.48 1.29 4.47
C LEU A 275 -33.33 2.30 5.27
N ALA A 276 -32.97 3.59 5.24
CA ALA A 276 -33.77 4.64 5.87
C ALA A 276 -35.17 4.73 5.25
N ASP A 277 -35.26 4.74 3.91
CA ASP A 277 -36.51 4.72 3.17
C ASP A 277 -37.36 3.46 3.46
N LEU A 278 -36.68 2.30 3.65
CA LEU A 278 -37.32 1.04 3.99
C LEU A 278 -37.86 1.05 5.42
N SER A 279 -37.06 1.59 6.39
CA SER A 279 -37.45 1.68 7.80
C SER A 279 -38.63 2.65 8.03
N GLU A 280 -38.70 3.74 7.25
CA GLU A 280 -39.81 4.67 7.24
C GLU A 280 -41.09 3.99 6.72
N LYS A 281 -40.94 3.06 5.76
CA LYS A 281 -42.06 2.28 5.20
C LYS A 281 -42.53 1.13 6.08
N ILE A 282 -41.69 0.60 6.98
CA ILE A 282 -42.01 -0.60 7.79
C ILE A 282 -42.44 -0.24 9.23
N GLY A 283 -42.15 0.97 9.74
CA GLY A 283 -42.74 1.53 10.96
C GLY A 283 -42.59 0.74 12.26
N GLU A 284 -41.59 -0.17 12.40
CA GLU A 284 -41.33 -0.92 13.64
C GLU A 284 -39.83 -0.96 14.00
N GLN A 285 -39.53 -0.42 15.16
CA GLN A 285 -38.21 -0.55 15.83
C GLN A 285 -38.08 -1.95 16.41
N THR A 286 -37.48 -2.86 15.68
CA THR A 286 -36.95 -4.11 16.25
C THR A 286 -35.43 -4.00 16.36
N ALA A 287 -34.89 -4.23 17.56
CA ALA A 287 -33.46 -4.35 17.76
C ALA A 287 -32.91 -5.48 16.86
N GLN A 288 -32.11 -5.12 15.85
CA GLN A 288 -31.58 -6.10 14.88
C GLN A 288 -30.70 -7.11 15.60
N LYS A 289 -30.99 -8.40 15.40
CA LYS A 289 -30.11 -9.48 15.85
C LYS A 289 -28.78 -9.41 15.09
N PRO A 290 -27.65 -9.85 15.69
CA PRO A 290 -26.34 -9.82 15.03
C PRO A 290 -26.31 -10.44 13.62
N GLU A 291 -27.18 -11.40 13.36
CA GLU A 291 -27.31 -12.10 12.07
C GLU A 291 -27.99 -11.26 10.99
N GLU A 292 -28.81 -10.26 11.37
CA GLU A 292 -29.51 -9.35 10.47
C GLU A 292 -28.70 -8.09 10.13
N GLN A 293 -27.50 -7.95 10.71
CA GLN A 293 -26.67 -6.77 10.47
C GLN A 293 -26.18 -6.67 9.03
N ASN A 294 -26.12 -5.44 8.54
CA ASN A 294 -25.64 -5.13 7.20
C ASN A 294 -24.15 -5.44 7.08
N LEU A 295 -23.80 -6.30 6.15
CA LEU A 295 -22.42 -6.79 5.95
C LEU A 295 -21.45 -5.66 5.61
N ALA A 296 -21.88 -4.62 4.89
CA ALA A 296 -21.04 -3.46 4.55
C ALA A 296 -20.66 -2.64 5.81
N GLU A 297 -21.56 -2.52 6.79
CA GLU A 297 -21.26 -1.85 8.06
C GLU A 297 -20.25 -2.63 8.89
N VAL A 298 -20.41 -3.93 8.96
CA VAL A 298 -19.48 -4.83 9.67
C VAL A 298 -18.10 -4.78 9.04
N LEU A 299 -18.00 -4.79 7.71
CA LEU A 299 -16.72 -4.69 7.00
C LEU A 299 -16.08 -3.31 7.17
N SER A 300 -16.87 -2.24 7.24
CA SER A 300 -16.38 -0.89 7.54
C SER A 300 -15.81 -0.79 8.95
N ALA A 301 -16.49 -1.37 9.95
CA ALA A 301 -16.01 -1.47 11.33
C ALA A 301 -14.70 -2.27 11.42
N TYR A 302 -14.58 -3.37 10.67
CA TYR A 302 -13.34 -4.14 10.57
C TYR A 302 -12.17 -3.29 10.03
N MET A 303 -12.39 -2.46 9.00
CA MET A 303 -11.36 -1.58 8.45
C MET A 303 -10.86 -0.56 9.49
N THR A 304 -11.76 -0.01 10.30
CA THR A 304 -11.41 0.91 11.39
C THR A 304 -10.55 0.20 12.45
N LEU A 305 -10.95 -0.97 12.90
CA LEU A 305 -10.18 -1.77 13.86
C LEU A 305 -8.76 -2.09 13.35
N ARG A 306 -8.62 -2.39 12.06
CA ARG A 306 -7.31 -2.66 11.44
C ARG A 306 -6.42 -1.43 11.36
N HIS A 307 -7.01 -0.26 11.13
CA HIS A 307 -6.29 1.00 11.11
C HIS A 307 -5.74 1.34 12.49
N ASP A 308 -6.58 1.27 13.51
CA ASP A 308 -6.23 1.59 14.90
C ASP A 308 -5.13 0.66 15.45
N GLY A 309 -5.18 -0.62 15.10
CA GLY A 309 -4.18 -1.60 15.52
C GLY A 309 -2.78 -1.44 14.90
N ARG A 310 -2.55 -0.42 14.06
CA ARG A 310 -1.27 -0.16 13.39
C ARG A 310 -0.71 1.24 13.67
N SER A 311 -1.18 1.89 14.71
CA SER A 311 -0.72 3.23 15.14
C SER A 311 0.79 3.31 15.31
N ASP A 312 1.44 2.21 15.73
CA ASP A 312 2.87 2.14 16.01
C ASP A 312 3.75 1.86 14.76
N TRP A 313 3.14 1.64 13.61
CA TRP A 313 3.89 1.34 12.39
C TRP A 313 4.48 2.62 11.76
N SER A 314 5.58 2.47 10.98
CA SER A 314 6.10 3.58 10.19
C SER A 314 5.06 4.07 9.17
N ARG A 315 5.05 5.36 8.84
CA ARG A 315 4.13 5.95 7.84
C ARG A 315 4.08 5.17 6.51
N ALA A 316 5.24 4.77 5.99
CA ALA A 316 5.32 3.98 4.76
C ALA A 316 4.68 2.59 4.93
N GLY A 317 4.87 1.96 6.10
CA GLY A 317 4.26 0.68 6.46
C GLY A 317 2.75 0.79 6.58
N GLN A 318 2.24 1.83 7.25
CA GLN A 318 0.80 2.11 7.39
C GLN A 318 0.14 2.32 6.03
N THR A 319 0.73 3.15 5.15
CA THR A 319 0.20 3.43 3.81
C THR A 319 0.15 2.16 2.96
N LYS A 320 1.22 1.36 2.94
CA LYS A 320 1.28 0.10 2.17
C LYS A 320 0.24 -0.91 2.67
N ALA A 321 0.09 -1.01 3.99
CA ALA A 321 -0.90 -1.89 4.61
C ALA A 321 -2.33 -1.44 4.30
N GLN A 322 -2.60 -0.15 4.40
CA GLN A 322 -3.91 0.44 4.10
C GLN A 322 -4.32 0.21 2.63
N VAL A 323 -3.40 0.41 1.68
CA VAL A 323 -3.64 0.12 0.26
C VAL A 323 -3.96 -1.35 0.02
N ASN A 324 -3.24 -2.27 0.67
CA ASN A 324 -3.49 -3.70 0.54
C ASN A 324 -4.84 -4.11 1.15
N ASP A 325 -5.18 -3.56 2.32
CA ASP A 325 -6.48 -3.84 2.95
C ASP A 325 -7.64 -3.29 2.11
N LEU A 326 -7.50 -2.10 1.54
CA LEU A 326 -8.48 -1.52 0.62
C LEU A 326 -8.68 -2.38 -0.64
N LYS A 327 -7.60 -2.86 -1.27
CA LYS A 327 -7.68 -3.76 -2.44
C LYS A 327 -8.44 -5.05 -2.12
N LYS A 328 -8.10 -5.70 -1.01
CA LYS A 328 -8.76 -6.95 -0.58
C LYS A 328 -10.22 -6.72 -0.26
N MET A 329 -10.52 -5.67 0.48
CA MET A 329 -11.89 -5.38 0.89
C MET A 329 -12.80 -5.02 -0.28
N SER A 330 -12.28 -4.30 -1.27
CA SER A 330 -13.07 -3.93 -2.44
C SER A 330 -13.36 -5.12 -3.35
N ALA A 331 -12.42 -6.04 -3.54
CA ALA A 331 -12.68 -7.29 -4.25
C ALA A 331 -13.80 -8.06 -3.55
N ALA A 332 -13.72 -8.18 -2.22
CA ALA A 332 -14.74 -8.83 -1.41
C ALA A 332 -16.13 -8.15 -1.55
N ILE A 333 -16.20 -6.83 -1.50
CA ILE A 333 -17.47 -6.09 -1.64
C ILE A 333 -18.06 -6.24 -3.04
N ILE A 334 -17.26 -6.17 -4.10
CA ILE A 334 -17.72 -6.40 -5.48
C ILE A 334 -18.28 -7.81 -5.62
N PHE A 335 -17.58 -8.81 -5.06
CA PHE A 335 -18.05 -10.19 -5.04
C PHE A 335 -19.40 -10.33 -4.31
N LEU A 336 -19.54 -9.74 -3.13
CA LEU A 336 -20.77 -9.77 -2.35
C LEU A 336 -21.94 -9.10 -3.08
N GLN A 337 -21.70 -7.99 -3.74
CA GLN A 337 -22.71 -7.28 -4.54
C GLN A 337 -23.16 -8.10 -5.76
N SER A 338 -22.22 -8.74 -6.47
CA SER A 338 -22.55 -9.56 -7.64
C SER A 338 -23.38 -10.79 -7.29
N HIS A 339 -23.38 -11.22 -6.01
CA HIS A 339 -24.14 -12.36 -5.50
C HIS A 339 -25.31 -11.97 -4.57
N ASP A 340 -25.67 -10.69 -4.48
CA ASP A 340 -26.72 -10.15 -3.58
C ASP A 340 -26.58 -10.55 -2.11
N ILE A 341 -25.34 -10.65 -1.63
CA ILE A 341 -25.03 -11.01 -0.23
C ILE A 341 -24.93 -9.75 0.60
N THR A 342 -26.04 -9.32 1.20
CA THR A 342 -26.18 -8.03 1.90
C THR A 342 -26.11 -8.14 3.41
N THR A 343 -26.38 -9.32 3.99
CA THR A 343 -26.40 -9.55 5.45
C THR A 343 -25.47 -10.68 5.88
N VAL A 344 -25.13 -10.70 7.17
CA VAL A 344 -24.33 -11.77 7.79
C VAL A 344 -25.01 -13.14 7.63
N GLN A 345 -26.35 -13.17 7.74
CA GLN A 345 -27.14 -14.40 7.52
C GLN A 345 -27.03 -14.93 6.10
N LYS A 346 -27.20 -14.05 5.08
CA LYS A 346 -27.01 -14.43 3.67
C LYS A 346 -25.59 -14.96 3.42
N LEU A 347 -24.56 -14.33 4.01
CA LEU A 347 -23.20 -14.83 3.91
C LEU A 347 -23.06 -16.27 4.44
N GLY A 348 -23.69 -16.57 5.59
CA GLY A 348 -23.75 -17.93 6.15
C GLY A 348 -24.38 -18.92 5.18
N ALA A 349 -25.56 -18.59 4.65
CA ALA A 349 -26.30 -19.44 3.72
C ALA A 349 -25.48 -19.74 2.44
N HIS A 350 -24.87 -18.73 1.82
CA HIS A 350 -24.01 -18.91 0.64
C HIS A 350 -22.74 -19.74 0.92
N LEU A 351 -22.16 -19.58 2.13
CA LEU A 351 -21.04 -20.42 2.54
C LEU A 351 -21.43 -21.91 2.61
N ASP A 352 -22.60 -22.20 3.18
CA ASP A 352 -23.06 -23.58 3.35
C ASP A 352 -23.48 -24.20 2.00
N GLU A 353 -24.14 -23.44 1.14
CA GLU A 353 -24.50 -23.84 -0.23
C GLU A 353 -23.25 -24.14 -1.08
N ALA A 354 -22.27 -23.24 -1.08
CA ALA A 354 -21.03 -23.44 -1.82
C ALA A 354 -20.22 -24.64 -1.30
N ARG A 355 -20.24 -24.93 0.00
CA ARG A 355 -19.64 -26.13 0.60
C ARG A 355 -20.37 -27.39 0.16
N ALA A 356 -21.68 -27.40 0.20
CA ALA A 356 -22.48 -28.53 -0.24
C ALA A 356 -22.23 -28.84 -1.71
N THR A 357 -22.19 -27.82 -2.58
CA THR A 357 -21.86 -27.93 -3.99
C THR A 357 -20.46 -28.49 -4.21
N ALA A 358 -19.44 -27.95 -3.53
CA ALA A 358 -18.07 -28.43 -3.62
C ALA A 358 -17.94 -29.92 -3.20
N ASN A 359 -18.65 -30.33 -2.14
CA ASN A 359 -18.64 -31.72 -1.69
C ASN A 359 -19.36 -32.64 -2.69
N SER A 360 -20.47 -32.20 -3.26
CA SER A 360 -21.18 -32.93 -4.33
C SER A 360 -20.25 -33.16 -5.54
N LEU A 361 -19.60 -32.09 -6.03
CA LEU A 361 -18.67 -32.17 -7.17
C LEU A 361 -17.50 -33.13 -6.88
N ARG A 362 -16.90 -33.06 -5.69
CA ARG A 362 -15.83 -33.98 -5.28
C ARG A 362 -16.29 -35.44 -5.25
N ASN A 363 -17.50 -35.70 -4.79
CA ASN A 363 -18.05 -37.04 -4.75
C ASN A 363 -18.33 -37.59 -6.17
N GLN A 364 -18.80 -36.74 -7.09
CA GLN A 364 -18.98 -37.09 -8.48
C GLN A 364 -17.67 -37.43 -9.18
N ILE A 365 -16.63 -36.59 -9.00
CA ILE A 365 -15.28 -36.82 -9.51
C ILE A 365 -14.75 -38.17 -8.99
N ARG A 366 -14.83 -38.42 -7.69
CA ARG A 366 -14.40 -39.67 -7.06
C ARG A 366 -15.17 -40.89 -7.61
N SER A 367 -16.45 -40.72 -7.89
CA SER A 367 -17.27 -41.78 -8.50
C SER A 367 -16.80 -42.09 -9.91
N ASN A 368 -16.56 -41.06 -10.73
CA ASN A 368 -16.04 -41.22 -12.10
C ASN A 368 -14.66 -41.91 -12.10
N ASP A 369 -13.76 -41.47 -11.21
CA ASP A 369 -12.41 -42.01 -11.09
C ASP A 369 -12.43 -43.50 -10.65
N ARG A 370 -13.30 -43.86 -9.69
CA ARG A 370 -13.51 -45.24 -9.27
C ARG A 370 -14.05 -46.10 -10.41
N ARG A 371 -15.01 -45.56 -11.16
CA ARG A 371 -15.56 -46.27 -12.32
C ARG A 371 -14.50 -46.44 -13.42
N GLY A 372 -13.71 -45.41 -13.70
CA GLY A 372 -12.58 -45.44 -14.63
C GLY A 372 -11.55 -46.53 -14.26
N SER A 373 -11.13 -46.51 -12.96
CA SER A 373 -10.20 -47.53 -12.43
C SER A 373 -10.79 -48.97 -12.52
N THR A 374 -12.10 -49.12 -12.31
CA THR A 374 -12.77 -50.41 -12.46
C THR A 374 -12.74 -50.86 -13.90
N ILE A 375 -12.99 -49.99 -14.88
CA ILE A 375 -12.90 -50.27 -16.30
C ILE A 375 -11.49 -50.70 -16.68
N ASP A 376 -10.46 -50.02 -16.23
CA ASP A 376 -9.05 -50.39 -16.46
C ASP A 376 -8.76 -51.81 -15.94
N ALA A 377 -9.17 -52.08 -14.68
CA ALA A 377 -8.99 -53.42 -14.10
C ALA A 377 -9.73 -54.54 -14.86
N ILE A 378 -10.92 -54.23 -15.37
CA ILE A 378 -11.68 -55.21 -16.20
C ILE A 378 -10.97 -55.48 -17.53
N ILE A 379 -10.48 -54.44 -18.22
CA ILE A 379 -9.78 -54.57 -19.50
C ILE A 379 -8.47 -55.34 -19.30
N GLU A 380 -7.70 -55.03 -18.27
CA GLU A 380 -6.47 -55.74 -17.93
C GLU A 380 -6.73 -57.20 -17.57
N ALA A 381 -7.73 -57.47 -16.73
CA ALA A 381 -8.11 -58.83 -16.36
C ALA A 381 -8.56 -59.64 -17.59
N ALA A 382 -9.33 -59.05 -18.51
CA ALA A 382 -9.75 -59.72 -19.75
C ALA A 382 -8.55 -60.04 -20.66
N ALA A 383 -7.55 -59.15 -20.72
CA ALA A 383 -6.30 -59.41 -21.46
C ALA A 383 -5.52 -60.58 -20.85
N VAL A 384 -5.34 -60.59 -19.52
CA VAL A 384 -4.64 -61.68 -18.81
C VAL A 384 -5.36 -62.98 -18.96
N VAL A 385 -6.69 -63.07 -18.86
CA VAL A 385 -7.45 -64.25 -19.04
C VAL A 385 -7.32 -64.79 -20.51
N ARG A 386 -7.36 -63.90 -21.50
CA ARG A 386 -7.17 -64.26 -22.90
C ARG A 386 -5.79 -64.80 -23.15
N GLU A 387 -4.74 -64.25 -22.62
CA GLU A 387 -3.34 -64.64 -22.72
C GLU A 387 -3.11 -65.99 -22.07
N LEU A 388 -3.57 -66.23 -20.88
CA LEU A 388 -3.26 -67.39 -20.04
C LEU A 388 -4.30 -68.53 -20.18
N LYS A 389 -5.40 -68.34 -20.93
CA LYS A 389 -6.44 -69.32 -21.13
C LYS A 389 -5.91 -70.62 -21.71
N PRO A 390 -5.02 -70.64 -22.76
CA PRO A 390 -4.48 -71.83 -23.28
C PRO A 390 -3.73 -72.72 -22.25
N LEU A 391 -2.94 -72.07 -21.39
CA LEU A 391 -2.20 -72.64 -20.29
C LEU A 391 -3.13 -73.26 -19.23
N HIS A 392 -4.15 -72.50 -18.85
CA HIS A 392 -5.16 -72.98 -17.90
C HIS A 392 -5.96 -74.13 -18.45
N ASP A 393 -6.34 -74.14 -19.74
CA ASP A 393 -7.04 -75.19 -20.37
C ASP A 393 -6.17 -76.45 -20.42
N GLN A 394 -4.85 -76.37 -20.65
CA GLN A 394 -3.89 -77.45 -20.51
C GLN A 394 -3.90 -78.00 -19.06
N TYR A 395 -3.79 -77.17 -18.07
CA TYR A 395 -3.86 -77.56 -16.64
C TYR A 395 -5.15 -78.31 -16.32
N MET A 396 -6.28 -77.89 -16.86
CA MET A 396 -7.58 -78.54 -16.61
C MET A 396 -7.71 -79.89 -17.27
N LYS A 397 -7.02 -80.15 -18.40
CA LYS A 397 -7.02 -81.41 -19.11
C LYS A 397 -6.13 -82.45 -18.46
N ILE A 398 -5.26 -82.17 -17.54
CA ILE A 398 -4.37 -83.10 -16.86
C ILE A 398 -5.21 -83.94 -15.88
N GLY A 399 -5.41 -85.26 -16.19
CA GLY A 399 -6.19 -86.17 -15.35
C GLY A 399 -5.43 -86.78 -14.17
N TRP A 400 -4.09 -86.81 -14.18
CA TRP A 400 -3.27 -87.48 -13.16
C TRP A 400 -2.81 -86.46 -12.09
N LYS A 401 -3.11 -86.74 -10.81
CA LYS A 401 -2.87 -85.74 -9.67
C LYS A 401 -1.41 -85.32 -9.57
N SER A 402 -0.45 -86.25 -9.62
CA SER A 402 0.98 -85.97 -9.53
C SER A 402 1.52 -85.12 -10.69
N LYS A 403 1.06 -85.37 -11.93
CA LYS A 403 1.39 -84.53 -13.08
C LYS A 403 0.75 -83.13 -13.00
N LYS A 404 -0.46 -83.08 -12.47
CA LYS A 404 -1.17 -81.81 -12.26
C LYS A 404 -0.49 -80.92 -11.19
N GLU A 405 -0.01 -81.56 -10.10
CA GLU A 405 0.76 -80.86 -9.06
C GLU A 405 2.12 -80.30 -9.56
N LYS A 406 2.82 -81.14 -10.36
CA LYS A 406 4.08 -80.72 -11.00
C LYS A 406 3.86 -79.57 -11.96
N PHE A 407 2.89 -79.61 -12.82
CA PHE A 407 2.53 -78.54 -13.76
C PHE A 407 2.11 -77.26 -12.99
N ALA A 408 1.33 -77.39 -11.91
CA ALA A 408 0.95 -76.27 -11.09
C ALA A 408 2.14 -75.61 -10.37
N GLY A 409 3.19 -76.42 -10.05
CA GLY A 409 4.43 -75.83 -9.47
C GLY A 409 5.27 -75.10 -10.50
N GLU A 410 5.36 -75.67 -11.75
CA GLU A 410 6.12 -75.05 -12.86
C GLU A 410 5.47 -73.77 -13.38
N HIS A 411 4.14 -73.61 -13.24
CA HIS A 411 3.35 -72.49 -13.74
C HIS A 411 2.54 -71.81 -12.63
N ALA A 412 3.07 -71.74 -11.42
CA ALA A 412 2.33 -71.29 -10.26
C ALA A 412 1.90 -69.78 -10.38
N ASP A 413 2.78 -68.95 -10.89
CA ASP A 413 2.52 -67.50 -11.03
C ASP A 413 1.48 -67.22 -12.14
N GLU A 414 1.59 -67.91 -13.27
CA GLU A 414 0.65 -67.75 -14.40
C GLU A 414 -0.76 -68.19 -14.00
N LEU A 415 -0.88 -69.36 -13.34
CA LEU A 415 -2.15 -69.84 -12.83
C LEU A 415 -2.74 -68.98 -11.76
N GLN A 416 -1.92 -68.41 -10.89
CA GLN A 416 -2.37 -67.45 -9.88
C GLN A 416 -2.87 -66.18 -10.55
N ARG A 417 -2.14 -65.62 -11.52
CA ARG A 417 -2.55 -64.42 -12.30
C ARG A 417 -3.87 -64.71 -13.03
N PHE A 418 -4.02 -65.81 -13.69
CA PHE A 418 -5.25 -66.16 -14.33
C PHE A 418 -6.43 -66.26 -13.35
N ASN A 419 -6.27 -66.98 -12.26
CA ASN A 419 -7.32 -67.15 -11.26
C ASN A 419 -7.75 -65.80 -10.63
N ARG A 420 -6.79 -64.89 -10.39
CA ARG A 420 -7.07 -63.52 -9.86
C ARG A 420 -7.88 -62.74 -10.90
N ALA A 421 -7.44 -62.71 -12.14
CA ALA A 421 -8.11 -62.00 -13.23
C ALA A 421 -9.53 -62.58 -13.48
N PHE A 422 -9.67 -63.89 -13.51
CA PHE A 422 -10.96 -64.57 -13.71
C PHE A 422 -11.97 -64.28 -12.58
N ARG A 423 -11.52 -64.25 -11.30
CA ARG A 423 -12.36 -63.85 -10.17
C ARG A 423 -12.84 -62.40 -10.27
N LEU A 424 -11.97 -61.51 -10.77
CA LEU A 424 -12.33 -60.11 -10.96
C LEU A 424 -13.39 -59.97 -12.04
N LEU A 425 -13.22 -60.62 -13.19
CA LEU A 425 -14.23 -60.59 -14.26
C LEU A 425 -15.57 -61.17 -13.79
N LYS A 426 -15.55 -62.27 -13.02
CA LYS A 426 -16.74 -62.87 -12.43
C LYS A 426 -17.44 -61.91 -11.45
N LYS A 427 -16.67 -61.17 -10.64
CA LYS A 427 -17.21 -60.17 -9.70
C LYS A 427 -17.99 -59.09 -10.42
N TYR A 428 -17.56 -58.68 -11.60
CA TYR A 428 -18.23 -57.63 -12.39
C TYR A 428 -19.12 -58.20 -13.50
N GLU A 429 -19.42 -59.52 -13.44
CA GLU A 429 -20.33 -60.21 -14.37
C GLU A 429 -19.95 -60.07 -15.86
N VAL A 430 -18.64 -59.97 -16.11
CA VAL A 430 -18.13 -59.76 -17.47
C VAL A 430 -18.08 -61.09 -18.23
N THR A 431 -18.73 -61.13 -19.41
CA THR A 431 -18.69 -62.26 -20.32
C THR A 431 -17.54 -62.16 -21.33
N LEU A 432 -16.91 -63.30 -21.63
CA LEU A 432 -15.83 -63.36 -22.61
C LEU A 432 -16.31 -64.00 -23.91
N PRO A 433 -15.87 -63.54 -25.11
CA PRO A 433 -14.88 -62.50 -25.34
C PRO A 433 -15.43 -61.07 -25.03
N LEU A 434 -14.64 -60.25 -24.36
CA LEU A 434 -15.02 -58.88 -24.01
C LEU A 434 -14.81 -57.94 -25.23
N ASP A 435 -15.85 -57.22 -25.64
CA ASP A 435 -15.70 -56.04 -26.50
C ASP A 435 -15.21 -54.84 -25.65
N VAL A 436 -13.99 -54.43 -25.91
CA VAL A 436 -13.31 -53.34 -25.17
C VAL A 436 -13.74 -51.95 -25.65
N LYS A 437 -14.31 -51.83 -26.86
CA LYS A 437 -14.65 -50.55 -27.47
C LYS A 437 -15.66 -49.73 -26.62
N PRO A 438 -16.80 -50.30 -26.17
CA PRO A 438 -17.75 -49.56 -25.33
C PRO A 438 -17.13 -49.09 -24.02
N LEU A 439 -16.32 -49.90 -23.37
CA LEU A 439 -15.65 -49.58 -22.11
C LEU A 439 -14.65 -48.42 -22.28
N ARG A 440 -13.88 -48.43 -23.37
CA ARG A 440 -12.98 -47.32 -23.69
C ARG A 440 -13.73 -46.03 -24.01
N THR A 441 -14.84 -46.12 -24.71
CA THR A 441 -15.71 -44.95 -24.97
C THR A 441 -16.27 -44.38 -23.66
N GLU A 442 -16.74 -45.27 -22.77
CA GLU A 442 -17.18 -44.86 -21.41
C GLU A 442 -16.03 -44.21 -20.62
N GLN A 443 -14.84 -44.77 -20.67
CA GLN A 443 -13.68 -44.23 -19.98
C GLN A 443 -13.31 -42.83 -20.49
N VAL A 444 -13.35 -42.58 -21.79
CA VAL A 444 -13.12 -41.25 -22.38
C VAL A 444 -14.21 -40.29 -21.93
N ALA A 445 -15.47 -40.68 -21.91
CA ALA A 445 -16.56 -39.88 -21.44
C ALA A 445 -16.43 -39.52 -19.94
N LEU A 446 -16.05 -40.50 -19.10
CA LEU A 446 -15.79 -40.27 -17.67
C LEU A 446 -14.63 -39.33 -17.45
N LYS A 447 -13.52 -39.44 -18.18
CA LYS A 447 -12.38 -38.53 -18.10
C LYS A 447 -12.77 -37.11 -18.49
N LYS A 448 -13.55 -36.94 -19.55
CA LYS A 448 -14.08 -35.65 -19.97
C LYS A 448 -15.00 -35.06 -18.87
N SER A 449 -15.94 -35.85 -18.37
CA SER A 449 -16.83 -35.43 -17.27
C SER A 449 -16.05 -35.05 -16.01
N SER A 450 -15.03 -35.82 -15.62
CA SER A 450 -14.17 -35.45 -14.46
C SER A 450 -13.42 -34.15 -14.67
N ALA A 451 -12.95 -33.86 -15.89
CA ALA A 451 -12.31 -32.57 -16.22
C ALA A 451 -13.28 -31.40 -16.11
N ASP A 452 -14.49 -31.56 -16.67
CA ASP A 452 -15.53 -30.52 -16.59
C ASP A 452 -15.97 -30.27 -15.12
N LEU A 453 -16.13 -31.34 -14.33
CA LEU A 453 -16.44 -31.25 -12.90
C LEU A 453 -15.30 -30.62 -12.10
N THR A 454 -14.06 -30.89 -12.47
CA THR A 454 -12.89 -30.27 -11.82
C THR A 454 -12.85 -28.77 -12.07
N ALA A 455 -13.10 -28.31 -13.30
CA ALA A 455 -13.19 -26.89 -13.60
C ALA A 455 -14.33 -26.19 -12.82
N GLN A 456 -15.49 -26.85 -12.69
CA GLN A 456 -16.59 -26.34 -11.84
C GLN A 456 -16.20 -26.28 -10.36
N LEU A 457 -15.49 -27.29 -9.86
CA LEU A 457 -15.00 -27.35 -8.49
C LEU A 457 -14.00 -26.21 -8.20
N GLU A 458 -13.09 -25.92 -9.13
CA GLU A 458 -12.14 -24.82 -9.02
C GLU A 458 -12.87 -23.47 -8.92
N ALA A 459 -13.88 -23.24 -9.75
CA ALA A 459 -14.70 -22.03 -9.70
C ALA A 459 -15.44 -21.88 -8.36
N VAL A 460 -16.05 -22.97 -7.86
CA VAL A 460 -16.72 -22.97 -6.54
C VAL A 460 -15.72 -22.78 -5.40
N GLN A 461 -14.50 -23.33 -5.52
CA GLN A 461 -13.45 -23.14 -4.51
C GLN A 461 -12.97 -21.69 -4.47
N ALA A 462 -12.80 -21.04 -5.61
CA ALA A 462 -12.45 -19.61 -5.66
C ALA A 462 -13.52 -18.74 -4.93
N SER A 463 -14.81 -18.99 -5.22
CA SER A 463 -15.91 -18.33 -4.53
C SER A 463 -15.93 -18.62 -3.02
N LEU A 464 -15.67 -19.86 -2.63
CA LEU A 464 -15.57 -20.25 -1.22
C LEU A 464 -14.42 -19.52 -0.49
N ASP A 465 -13.30 -19.31 -1.15
CA ASP A 465 -12.16 -18.64 -0.51
C ASP A 465 -12.42 -17.16 -0.31
N GLU A 466 -13.11 -16.50 -1.25
CA GLU A 466 -13.61 -15.12 -1.07
C GLU A 466 -14.62 -15.05 0.11
N LEU A 467 -15.62 -15.93 0.14
CA LEU A 467 -16.61 -15.99 1.21
C LEU A 467 -15.96 -16.27 2.59
N LYS A 468 -14.96 -17.13 2.66
CA LYS A 468 -14.20 -17.41 3.90
C LYS A 468 -13.42 -16.19 4.37
N GLN A 469 -12.84 -15.45 3.45
CA GLN A 469 -12.11 -14.22 3.76
C GLN A 469 -13.06 -13.17 4.34
N VAL A 470 -14.23 -12.98 3.74
CA VAL A 470 -15.26 -12.09 4.26
C VAL A 470 -15.72 -12.56 5.65
N ARG A 471 -16.02 -13.85 5.81
CA ARG A 471 -16.39 -14.41 7.11
C ARG A 471 -15.33 -14.15 8.19
N TRP A 472 -14.06 -14.30 7.85
CA TRP A 472 -12.98 -14.01 8.78
C TRP A 472 -13.00 -12.54 9.22
N CYS A 473 -13.22 -11.58 8.29
CA CYS A 473 -13.36 -10.16 8.60
C CYS A 473 -14.56 -9.89 9.53
N VAL A 474 -15.70 -10.52 9.23
CA VAL A 474 -16.93 -10.40 10.06
C VAL A 474 -16.67 -10.89 11.49
N ARG A 475 -16.00 -12.01 11.68
CA ARG A 475 -15.68 -12.56 13.00
C ARG A 475 -14.71 -11.71 13.83
N GLN A 476 -13.92 -10.84 13.21
CA GLN A 476 -13.08 -9.88 13.95
C GLN A 476 -13.94 -8.79 14.62
N VAL A 477 -15.11 -8.48 14.07
CA VAL A 477 -16.05 -7.47 14.59
C VAL A 477 -17.16 -8.13 15.43
N LEU A 478 -17.64 -9.27 14.96
CA LEU A 478 -18.73 -10.06 15.56
C LEU A 478 -18.23 -11.49 15.83
N PRO A 479 -17.53 -11.75 16.95
CA PRO A 479 -16.92 -13.06 17.24
C PRO A 479 -17.90 -14.23 17.23
N ASP A 480 -19.14 -13.99 17.65
CA ASP A 480 -20.20 -15.01 17.79
C ASP A 480 -21.02 -15.20 16.50
N ALA A 481 -20.82 -14.34 15.50
CA ALA A 481 -21.50 -14.47 14.22
C ALA A 481 -20.85 -15.57 13.37
N LEU A 482 -21.68 -16.36 12.68
CA LEU A 482 -21.27 -17.41 11.77
C LEU A 482 -20.34 -18.46 12.41
N PRO A 483 -20.80 -19.20 13.42
CA PRO A 483 -20.01 -20.26 14.05
C PRO A 483 -19.55 -21.27 12.99
N THR A 484 -18.31 -21.76 13.15
CA THR A 484 -17.74 -22.74 12.21
C THR A 484 -18.29 -24.12 12.57
N ILE A 485 -19.38 -24.56 11.93
CA ILE A 485 -19.80 -25.95 11.97
C ILE A 485 -19.09 -26.66 10.81
N ILE A 486 -18.07 -27.43 11.12
CA ILE A 486 -17.46 -28.39 10.19
C ILE A 486 -17.91 -29.77 10.68
N ASP A 487 -18.91 -30.37 10.06
CA ASP A 487 -19.36 -31.78 10.26
C ASP A 487 -19.32 -32.25 11.71
N GLY A 488 -19.81 -31.46 12.66
CA GLY A 488 -19.82 -31.80 14.10
C GLY A 488 -18.45 -31.85 14.79
N LYS A 489 -17.37 -31.47 14.11
CA LYS A 489 -16.02 -31.36 14.68
C LYS A 489 -15.51 -29.93 14.61
N LYS A 490 -15.00 -29.42 15.73
CA LYS A 490 -14.32 -28.11 15.79
C LYS A 490 -13.16 -28.09 14.79
N SER A 491 -12.95 -26.97 14.08
CA SER A 491 -11.82 -26.83 13.18
C SER A 491 -10.50 -26.96 13.96
N VAL A 492 -9.42 -27.36 13.27
CA VAL A 492 -8.08 -27.44 13.89
C VAL A 492 -7.68 -26.11 14.52
N LEU A 493 -8.05 -24.97 13.91
CA LEU A 493 -7.83 -23.63 14.46
C LEU A 493 -8.61 -23.38 15.74
N GLU A 494 -9.89 -23.74 15.78
CA GLU A 494 -10.72 -23.64 17.01
C GLU A 494 -10.25 -24.59 18.11
N GLN A 495 -9.68 -25.74 17.76
CA GLN A 495 -9.04 -26.64 18.72
C GLN A 495 -7.74 -26.04 19.27
N ILE A 496 -6.93 -25.38 18.42
CA ILE A 496 -5.71 -24.69 18.84
C ILE A 496 -6.05 -23.50 19.75
N GLU A 497 -7.02 -22.65 19.36
CA GLU A 497 -7.47 -21.52 20.17
C GLU A 497 -8.09 -21.96 21.52
N ALA A 498 -8.90 -23.02 21.50
CA ALA A 498 -9.45 -23.59 22.73
C ALA A 498 -8.38 -24.18 23.66
N ASN A 499 -7.34 -24.80 23.08
CA ASN A 499 -6.20 -25.30 23.84
C ASN A 499 -5.30 -24.15 24.36
N GLN A 500 -5.13 -23.06 23.61
CA GLN A 500 -4.41 -21.87 24.07
C GLN A 500 -5.14 -21.17 25.21
N ARG A 501 -6.48 -21.03 25.14
CA ARG A 501 -7.29 -20.48 26.25
C ARG A 501 -7.25 -21.36 27.50
N LYS A 502 -7.23 -22.69 27.38
CA LYS A 502 -7.05 -23.61 28.49
C LYS A 502 -5.65 -23.59 29.10
N ALA A 503 -4.63 -23.23 28.34
CA ALA A 503 -3.27 -23.10 28.83
C ALA A 503 -3.01 -21.75 29.53
N GLN A 504 -3.91 -20.77 29.37
CA GLN A 504 -3.88 -19.45 30.04
C GLN A 504 -4.75 -19.36 31.27
N GLN A 505 -5.57 -20.37 31.55
CA GLN A 505 -6.29 -20.62 32.79
C GLN A 505 -5.50 -21.59 33.70
#